data_3a6685c6a05e539ee0ab093594f04835
#
_entry.id   3a6685c6a05e539ee0ab093594f04835
#
_cell.length_a   1.000
_cell.length_b   1.000
_cell.length_c   1.000
_cell.angle_alpha   90.00
_cell.angle_beta   90.00
_cell.angle_gamma   90.00
#
_symmetry.space_group_name_H-M   'P 1'
#
loop_
_entity.id
_entity.type
_entity.pdbx_description
1 polymer ?
#
loop_
_entity_poly.entity_id
_entity_poly.type
_entity_poly.pdbx_seq_one_letter_code
_entity_poly.pdbx_strand_id
1 'polypeptide(L)'
;MEIRKVTDPSFGVYGKVLKGYGFDRLLKEMGHTPVPDDGVIYVASVEELEGLPVAAKLKERAYGGLPIQIGYCNGNNNKLNALEYHRSSEIDIAASDLILLLGRQQDIEADYTYDTERAEAYYVKAGTAVELYATTLHYAPCTAQGDGFRCVIVLPKETNTDLDFKPGKDGEDRLLAARNKWLIAHKEAAIEGAFCGLKGENITL
;
A
#
# COMPACT_ATOMS: atom_id res chain seq x y z
N MET A 1 17.99 -7.19 6.30
CA MET A 1 17.28 -5.88 6.48
C MET A 1 16.82 -5.74 7.91
N GLU A 2 16.96 -4.56 8.51
CA GLU A 2 16.42 -4.26 9.85
C GLU A 2 14.91 -3.96 9.72
N ILE A 3 14.10 -4.56 10.59
CA ILE A 3 12.66 -4.28 10.65
C ILE A 3 12.40 -3.37 11.85
N ARG A 4 12.01 -2.12 11.60
CA ARG A 4 11.65 -1.13 12.62
C ARG A 4 10.14 -1.15 12.86
N LYS A 5 9.66 -0.47 13.89
CA LYS A 5 8.22 -0.29 14.12
C LYS A 5 7.76 1.03 13.52
N VAL A 6 6.50 1.13 13.08
CA VAL A 6 5.91 2.42 12.63
C VAL A 6 5.83 3.49 13.72
N THR A 7 6.15 3.12 14.96
CA THR A 7 6.29 4.07 16.08
C THR A 7 7.72 4.62 16.20
N ASP A 8 8.67 4.12 15.43
CA ASP A 8 10.02 4.66 15.37
C ASP A 8 10.00 6.03 14.68
N PRO A 9 10.77 7.04 15.18
CA PRO A 9 10.83 8.36 14.57
C PRO A 9 11.22 8.37 13.08
N SER A 10 11.99 7.38 12.61
CA SER A 10 12.38 7.27 11.19
C SER A 10 11.18 7.06 10.27
N PHE A 11 10.07 6.50 10.76
CA PHE A 11 8.84 6.35 9.96
C PHE A 11 8.24 7.70 9.52
N GLY A 12 8.56 8.79 10.22
CA GLY A 12 8.02 10.13 9.96
C GLY A 12 8.28 10.67 8.56
N VAL A 13 9.25 10.14 7.81
CA VAL A 13 9.50 10.53 6.41
C VAL A 13 8.56 9.81 5.44
N TYR A 14 7.98 8.69 5.85
CA TYR A 14 7.06 7.87 5.07
C TYR A 14 5.60 8.13 5.38
N GLY A 15 5.31 8.47 6.63
CA GLY A 15 3.93 8.58 7.06
C GLY A 15 3.78 8.93 8.53
N LYS A 16 2.60 8.67 9.05
CA LYS A 16 2.29 8.85 10.48
C LYS A 16 1.27 7.82 10.95
N VAL A 17 1.32 7.49 12.24
CA VAL A 17 0.30 6.67 12.90
C VAL A 17 -0.97 7.50 13.13
N LEU A 18 -2.11 7.00 12.67
CA LEU A 18 -3.42 7.63 12.87
C LEU A 18 -4.04 7.21 14.19
N LYS A 19 -4.67 8.17 14.89
CA LYS A 19 -5.36 7.95 16.19
C LYS A 19 -6.72 8.64 16.20
N GLY A 20 -7.66 8.12 17.01
CA GLY A 20 -8.93 8.79 17.31
C GLY A 20 -10.03 8.59 16.26
N TYR A 21 -9.92 7.59 15.40
CA TYR A 21 -10.95 7.26 14.41
C TYR A 21 -11.95 6.19 14.90
N GLY A 22 -11.47 5.19 15.67
CA GLY A 22 -12.27 4.06 16.16
C GLY A 22 -12.50 3.01 15.05
N PHE A 23 -11.54 2.11 14.91
CA PHE A 23 -11.49 1.10 13.83
C PHE A 23 -12.10 -0.25 14.25
N ASP A 24 -12.59 -0.43 15.47
CA ASP A 24 -12.99 -1.73 16.03
C ASP A 24 -14.01 -2.48 15.13
N ARG A 25 -15.03 -1.79 14.62
CA ARG A 25 -16.01 -2.39 13.73
C ARG A 25 -15.42 -2.76 12.38
N LEU A 26 -14.58 -1.89 11.82
CA LEU A 26 -13.89 -2.12 10.56
C LEU A 26 -12.99 -3.37 10.64
N LEU A 27 -12.20 -3.46 11.71
CA LEU A 27 -11.32 -4.61 11.97
C LEU A 27 -12.10 -5.90 12.19
N LYS A 28 -13.29 -5.83 12.81
CA LYS A 28 -14.17 -6.99 12.97
C LYS A 28 -14.67 -7.50 11.61
N GLU A 29 -15.12 -6.61 10.73
CA GLU A 29 -15.57 -6.99 9.38
C GLU A 29 -14.44 -7.60 8.56
N MET A 30 -13.20 -7.12 8.71
CA MET A 30 -12.03 -7.72 8.06
C MET A 30 -11.81 -9.19 8.43
N GLY A 31 -12.28 -9.64 9.58
CA GLY A 31 -12.23 -11.06 9.96
C GLY A 31 -12.99 -12.00 9.01
N HIS A 32 -13.94 -11.46 8.24
CA HIS A 32 -14.75 -12.21 7.27
C HIS A 32 -14.17 -12.17 5.84
N THR A 33 -13.13 -11.39 5.60
CA THR A 33 -12.50 -11.31 4.27
C THR A 33 -11.54 -12.47 4.03
N PRO A 34 -11.42 -12.97 2.78
CA PRO A 34 -10.55 -14.10 2.47
C PRO A 34 -9.06 -13.71 2.59
N VAL A 35 -8.24 -14.71 2.91
CA VAL A 35 -6.78 -14.66 2.77
C VAL A 35 -6.39 -15.83 1.89
N PRO A 36 -5.77 -15.61 0.73
CA PRO A 36 -5.29 -16.71 -0.11
C PRO A 36 -4.11 -17.42 0.53
N ASP A 37 -3.95 -18.71 0.24
CA ASP A 37 -2.82 -19.51 0.72
C ASP A 37 -1.49 -19.04 0.13
N ASP A 38 -1.52 -18.45 -1.08
CA ASP A 38 -0.36 -17.89 -1.77
C ASP A 38 -0.76 -16.60 -2.51
N GLY A 39 0.16 -15.65 -2.57
CA GLY A 39 -0.05 -14.36 -3.21
C GLY A 39 -0.97 -13.43 -2.43
N VAL A 40 -1.52 -12.44 -3.11
CA VAL A 40 -2.36 -11.39 -2.51
C VAL A 40 -3.64 -11.18 -3.30
N ILE A 41 -4.71 -10.82 -2.58
CA ILE A 41 -5.97 -10.34 -3.16
C ILE A 41 -6.10 -8.86 -2.81
N TYR A 42 -6.31 -8.03 -3.82
CA TYR A 42 -6.66 -6.63 -3.67
C TYR A 42 -8.11 -6.38 -4.12
N VAL A 43 -8.90 -5.76 -3.27
CA VAL A 43 -10.26 -5.32 -3.57
C VAL A 43 -10.34 -3.83 -3.28
N ALA A 44 -10.53 -3.01 -4.31
CA ALA A 44 -10.43 -1.55 -4.21
C ALA A 44 -11.54 -0.92 -3.36
N SER A 45 -12.75 -1.49 -3.37
CA SER A 45 -13.94 -0.95 -2.72
C SER A 45 -14.84 -2.09 -2.25
N VAL A 46 -15.27 -2.02 -0.98
CA VAL A 46 -16.16 -2.99 -0.35
C VAL A 46 -17.31 -2.24 0.33
N GLU A 47 -18.53 -2.44 -0.13
CA GLU A 47 -19.71 -1.70 0.32
C GLU A 47 -19.93 -1.82 1.83
N GLU A 48 -19.70 -2.99 2.40
CA GLU A 48 -19.84 -3.26 3.83
C GLU A 48 -18.84 -2.44 4.67
N LEU A 49 -17.63 -2.21 4.16
CA LEU A 49 -16.61 -1.39 4.84
C LEU A 49 -16.92 0.11 4.67
N GLU A 50 -17.35 0.52 3.49
CA GLU A 50 -17.71 1.91 3.17
C GLU A 50 -18.98 2.37 3.90
N GLY A 51 -19.90 1.44 4.22
CA GLY A 51 -21.11 1.70 5.00
C GLY A 51 -20.88 1.93 6.49
N LEU A 52 -19.68 1.71 7.01
CA LEU A 52 -19.39 1.89 8.43
C LEU A 52 -19.23 3.38 8.81
N PRO A 53 -19.62 3.78 10.04
CA PRO A 53 -19.52 5.18 10.49
C PRO A 53 -18.10 5.76 10.43
N VAL A 54 -17.06 4.92 10.48
CA VAL A 54 -15.66 5.35 10.37
C VAL A 54 -15.33 5.88 8.97
N ALA A 55 -16.03 5.42 7.93
CA ALA A 55 -15.82 5.89 6.55
C ALA A 55 -16.10 7.40 6.43
N ALA A 56 -17.17 7.91 7.05
CA ALA A 56 -17.45 9.34 7.09
C ALA A 56 -16.33 10.12 7.79
N LYS A 57 -15.83 9.62 8.93
CA LYS A 57 -14.71 10.26 9.65
C LYS A 57 -13.42 10.28 8.82
N LEU A 58 -13.12 9.18 8.11
CA LEU A 58 -11.95 9.10 7.24
C LEU A 58 -12.07 10.09 6.07
N LYS A 59 -13.24 10.11 5.41
CA LYS A 59 -13.51 11.08 4.34
C LYS A 59 -13.34 12.52 4.82
N GLU A 60 -13.96 12.89 5.94
CA GLU A 60 -14.00 14.27 6.41
C GLU A 60 -12.67 14.74 6.98
N ARG A 61 -12.05 13.90 7.84
CA ARG A 61 -10.90 14.34 8.65
C ARG A 61 -9.55 13.97 8.04
N ALA A 62 -9.45 12.81 7.36
CA ALA A 62 -8.19 12.38 6.75
C ALA A 62 -8.07 12.89 5.30
N TYR A 63 -9.16 12.89 4.55
CA TYR A 63 -9.16 13.28 3.15
C TYR A 63 -9.82 14.64 2.87
N GLY A 64 -10.16 15.42 3.92
CA GLY A 64 -10.68 16.78 3.75
C GLY A 64 -11.98 16.89 2.95
N GLY A 65 -12.80 15.83 2.93
CA GLY A 65 -14.07 15.77 2.20
C GLY A 65 -13.97 15.17 0.80
N LEU A 66 -12.78 14.81 0.31
CA LEU A 66 -12.64 14.11 -0.96
C LEU A 66 -13.39 12.76 -0.94
N PRO A 67 -14.02 12.35 -2.03
CA PRO A 67 -14.58 11.01 -2.14
C PRO A 67 -13.49 9.96 -1.94
N ILE A 68 -13.76 8.96 -1.11
CA ILE A 68 -12.86 7.85 -0.82
C ILE A 68 -13.50 6.51 -1.16
N GLN A 69 -12.68 5.50 -1.26
CA GLN A 69 -13.03 4.09 -1.29
C GLN A 69 -12.37 3.38 -0.13
N ILE A 70 -12.98 2.33 0.38
CA ILE A 70 -12.43 1.46 1.42
C ILE A 70 -12.50 0.03 0.93
N GLY A 71 -11.32 -0.55 0.75
CA GLY A 71 -11.15 -1.93 0.34
C GLY A 71 -10.12 -2.63 1.22
N TYR A 72 -9.50 -3.65 0.68
CA TYR A 72 -8.46 -4.38 1.41
C TYR A 72 -7.40 -4.98 0.49
N CYS A 73 -6.23 -5.20 1.05
CA CYS A 73 -5.17 -6.05 0.51
C CYS A 73 -4.89 -7.15 1.54
N ASN A 74 -5.22 -8.40 1.19
CA ASN A 74 -4.99 -9.55 2.06
C ASN A 74 -4.13 -10.57 1.34
N GLY A 75 -3.30 -11.31 2.07
CA GLY A 75 -2.55 -12.37 1.41
C GLY A 75 -1.40 -12.95 2.20
N ASN A 76 -0.64 -13.77 1.48
CA ASN A 76 0.65 -14.30 1.87
C ASN A 76 1.71 -13.75 0.92
N ASN A 77 2.57 -12.90 1.42
CA ASN A 77 3.67 -12.31 0.69
C ASN A 77 4.87 -12.14 1.62
N ASN A 78 6.05 -12.41 1.12
CA ASN A 78 7.31 -12.19 1.84
C ASN A 78 8.34 -11.43 1.01
N LYS A 79 7.93 -10.87 -0.14
CA LYS A 79 8.84 -10.19 -1.07
C LYS A 79 8.39 -8.77 -1.37
N LEU A 80 9.37 -7.94 -1.74
CA LEU A 80 9.15 -6.57 -2.20
C LEU A 80 8.30 -6.52 -3.47
N ASN A 81 8.67 -7.29 -4.48
CA ASN A 81 8.02 -7.45 -5.78
C ASN A 81 7.88 -6.17 -6.61
N ALA A 82 7.40 -5.09 -6.04
CA ALA A 82 7.22 -3.81 -6.70
C ALA A 82 7.23 -2.66 -5.67
N LEU A 83 7.28 -1.44 -6.18
CA LEU A 83 7.00 -0.22 -5.43
C LEU A 83 6.07 0.65 -6.28
N GLU A 84 5.03 1.19 -5.66
CA GLU A 84 4.05 2.07 -6.29
C GLU A 84 3.86 3.34 -5.47
N TYR A 85 3.30 4.36 -6.11
CA TYR A 85 2.87 5.58 -5.46
C TYR A 85 1.60 6.13 -6.10
N HIS A 86 0.92 6.97 -5.32
CA HIS A 86 -0.30 7.67 -5.71
C HIS A 86 -0.10 9.18 -5.61
N ARG A 87 -0.91 9.98 -6.32
CA ARG A 87 -0.95 11.44 -6.14
C ARG A 87 -1.74 11.87 -4.90
N SER A 88 -1.88 10.96 -3.94
CA SER A 88 -2.60 11.14 -2.68
C SER A 88 -1.98 10.25 -1.62
N SER A 89 -2.19 10.59 -0.34
CA SER A 89 -1.87 9.63 0.74
C SER A 89 -2.76 8.40 0.64
N GLU A 90 -2.21 7.25 1.09
CA GLU A 90 -2.95 6.03 1.36
C GLU A 90 -3.06 5.81 2.87
N ILE A 91 -4.16 5.22 3.33
CA ILE A 91 -4.29 4.82 4.73
C ILE A 91 -4.40 3.31 4.79
N ASP A 92 -3.44 2.71 5.49
CA ASP A 92 -3.38 1.28 5.78
C ASP A 92 -3.82 1.02 7.21
N ILE A 93 -4.80 0.12 7.41
CA ILE A 93 -5.24 -0.28 8.74
C ILE A 93 -4.99 -1.78 8.90
N ALA A 94 -3.98 -2.12 9.67
CA ALA A 94 -3.55 -3.50 9.89
C ALA A 94 -4.61 -4.28 10.70
N ALA A 95 -5.30 -5.23 10.06
CA ALA A 95 -6.22 -6.13 10.76
C ALA A 95 -5.51 -7.37 11.34
N SER A 96 -4.31 -7.65 10.87
CA SER A 96 -3.33 -8.58 11.46
C SER A 96 -1.97 -7.89 11.51
N ASP A 97 -0.99 -8.50 12.18
CA ASP A 97 0.39 -8.03 12.12
C ASP A 97 0.91 -8.13 10.68
N LEU A 98 1.60 -7.10 10.20
CA LEU A 98 2.16 -7.06 8.86
C LEU A 98 3.46 -6.24 8.82
N ILE A 99 4.19 -6.35 7.71
CA ILE A 99 5.38 -5.54 7.45
C ILE A 99 5.19 -4.78 6.15
N LEU A 100 5.47 -3.48 6.18
CA LEU A 100 5.53 -2.62 5.00
C LEU A 100 6.98 -2.48 4.56
N LEU A 101 7.24 -2.70 3.26
CA LEU A 101 8.48 -2.34 2.60
C LEU A 101 8.28 -1.00 1.90
N LEU A 102 9.00 0.03 2.34
CA LEU A 102 8.76 1.42 1.96
C LEU A 102 9.99 2.02 1.29
N GLY A 103 9.75 2.88 0.32
CA GLY A 103 10.75 3.72 -0.32
C GLY A 103 10.29 5.18 -0.39
N ARG A 104 11.16 6.06 -0.91
CA ARG A 104 10.83 7.47 -1.11
C ARG A 104 10.81 7.79 -2.60
N GLN A 105 9.80 8.51 -3.05
CA GLN A 105 9.70 8.96 -4.44
C GLN A 105 10.93 9.81 -4.86
N GLN A 106 11.53 10.54 -3.92
CA GLN A 106 12.73 11.37 -4.14
C GLN A 106 13.98 10.54 -4.47
N ASP A 107 13.97 9.24 -4.19
CA ASP A 107 15.08 8.33 -4.47
C ASP A 107 14.91 7.59 -5.82
N ILE A 108 13.84 7.87 -6.57
CA ILE A 108 13.69 7.40 -7.95
C ILE A 108 14.73 8.11 -8.82
N GLU A 109 15.52 7.33 -9.55
CA GLU A 109 16.58 7.84 -10.43
C GLU A 109 15.99 8.53 -11.68
N ALA A 110 16.80 9.30 -12.39
CA ALA A 110 16.37 10.05 -13.57
C ALA A 110 15.81 9.16 -14.72
N ASP A 111 16.21 7.90 -14.76
CA ASP A 111 15.70 6.89 -15.69
C ASP A 111 14.48 6.14 -15.17
N TYR A 112 13.88 6.60 -14.07
CA TYR A 112 12.75 6.01 -13.36
C TYR A 112 13.02 4.65 -12.71
N THR A 113 14.25 4.28 -12.52
CA THR A 113 14.62 3.09 -11.74
C THR A 113 14.76 3.42 -10.27
N TYR A 114 14.72 2.36 -9.43
CA TYR A 114 14.86 2.48 -7.99
C TYR A 114 15.75 1.35 -7.47
N ASP A 115 16.74 1.69 -6.63
CA ASP A 115 17.62 0.72 -6.00
C ASP A 115 16.93 0.12 -4.76
N THR A 116 16.71 -1.19 -4.77
CA THR A 116 16.02 -1.90 -3.69
C THR A 116 16.76 -1.85 -2.35
N GLU A 117 18.08 -1.62 -2.33
CA GLU A 117 18.85 -1.42 -1.09
C GLU A 117 18.39 -0.20 -0.29
N ARG A 118 17.71 0.77 -0.93
CA ARG A 118 17.15 1.95 -0.28
C ARG A 118 15.80 1.71 0.39
N ALA A 119 15.18 0.55 0.17
CA ALA A 119 13.92 0.21 0.81
C ALA A 119 14.12 -0.11 2.30
N GLU A 120 13.19 0.36 3.12
CA GLU A 120 13.17 0.14 4.57
C GLU A 120 11.94 -0.66 4.98
N ALA A 121 12.09 -1.49 6.01
CA ALA A 121 11.02 -2.35 6.51
C ALA A 121 10.43 -1.82 7.83
N TYR A 122 9.09 -1.75 7.89
CA TYR A 122 8.36 -1.30 9.07
C TYR A 122 7.28 -2.30 9.48
N TYR A 123 7.39 -2.79 10.70
CA TYR A 123 6.38 -3.62 11.33
C TYR A 123 5.19 -2.78 11.79
N VAL A 124 3.99 -3.20 11.39
CA VAL A 124 2.71 -2.63 11.79
C VAL A 124 1.95 -3.66 12.61
N LYS A 125 1.72 -3.36 13.88
CA LYS A 125 0.96 -4.22 14.76
C LYS A 125 -0.54 -4.20 14.40
N ALA A 126 -1.22 -5.32 14.51
CA ALA A 126 -2.66 -5.42 14.40
C ALA A 126 -3.39 -4.34 15.23
N GLY A 127 -4.41 -3.73 14.65
CA GLY A 127 -5.14 -2.59 15.22
C GLY A 127 -4.50 -1.23 14.98
N THR A 128 -3.32 -1.16 14.37
CA THR A 128 -2.65 0.10 14.04
C THR A 128 -3.08 0.59 12.66
N ALA A 129 -3.38 1.88 12.55
CA ALA A 129 -3.60 2.57 11.28
C ALA A 129 -2.46 3.53 11.01
N VAL A 130 -1.96 3.53 9.78
CA VAL A 130 -0.93 4.45 9.30
C VAL A 130 -1.42 5.19 8.06
N GLU A 131 -1.06 6.45 7.94
CA GLU A 131 -1.13 7.21 6.70
C GLU A 131 0.25 7.16 6.05
N LEU A 132 0.32 6.63 4.84
CA LEU A 132 1.49 6.72 3.96
C LEU A 132 1.35 7.97 3.11
N TYR A 133 2.37 8.84 3.13
CA TYR A 133 2.34 10.08 2.35
C TYR A 133 2.38 9.81 0.85
N ALA A 134 1.84 10.72 0.04
CA ALA A 134 1.83 10.59 -1.43
C ALA A 134 3.22 10.37 -2.05
N THR A 135 4.29 10.77 -1.35
CA THR A 135 5.68 10.57 -1.75
C THR A 135 6.31 9.27 -1.26
N THR A 136 5.52 8.42 -0.60
CA THR A 136 5.98 7.13 -0.09
C THR A 136 5.71 6.04 -1.10
N LEU A 137 6.77 5.39 -1.53
CA LEU A 137 6.70 4.19 -2.34
C LEU A 137 6.35 3.01 -1.42
N HIS A 138 5.37 2.21 -1.82
CA HIS A 138 4.89 1.04 -1.09
C HIS A 138 4.36 0.00 -2.09
N TYR A 139 4.04 -1.18 -1.61
CA TYR A 139 3.32 -2.21 -2.36
C TYR A 139 2.57 -3.12 -1.38
N ALA A 140 2.07 -4.27 -1.87
CA ALA A 140 1.40 -5.23 -1.01
C ALA A 140 2.23 -5.54 0.24
N PRO A 141 1.63 -5.50 1.45
CA PRO A 141 2.31 -5.82 2.69
C PRO A 141 2.95 -7.22 2.67
N CYS A 142 3.95 -7.41 3.52
CA CYS A 142 4.50 -8.74 3.80
C CYS A 142 3.88 -9.33 5.07
N THR A 143 3.75 -10.65 5.08
CA THR A 143 3.33 -11.44 6.25
C THR A 143 4.36 -11.29 7.35
N ALA A 144 3.94 -10.83 8.54
CA ALA A 144 4.83 -10.72 9.70
C ALA A 144 4.94 -12.03 10.46
N GLN A 145 3.83 -12.74 10.64
CA GLN A 145 3.73 -14.03 11.35
C GLN A 145 2.51 -14.81 10.88
N GLY A 146 2.58 -16.17 11.00
CA GLY A 146 1.43 -17.04 10.75
C GLY A 146 1.04 -17.15 9.27
N ASP A 147 -0.26 -17.29 9.03
CA ASP A 147 -0.82 -17.68 7.74
C ASP A 147 -1.35 -16.47 6.95
N GLY A 148 -0.51 -15.45 6.79
CA GLY A 148 -0.84 -14.30 5.96
C GLY A 148 -1.20 -13.03 6.74
N PHE A 149 -1.61 -12.01 6.00
CA PHE A 149 -1.99 -10.71 6.54
C PHE A 149 -3.35 -10.26 6.03
N ARG A 150 -3.99 -9.35 6.78
CA ARG A 150 -5.16 -8.57 6.38
C ARG A 150 -4.89 -7.10 6.61
N CYS A 151 -5.08 -6.29 5.58
CA CYS A 151 -4.92 -4.84 5.63
C CYS A 151 -6.10 -4.14 4.95
N VAL A 152 -6.75 -3.22 5.66
CA VAL A 152 -7.71 -2.30 5.04
C VAL A 152 -6.93 -1.23 4.30
N ILE A 153 -7.36 -0.94 3.07
CA ILE A 153 -6.78 0.11 2.23
C ILE A 153 -7.82 1.20 2.01
N VAL A 154 -7.46 2.45 2.31
CA VAL A 154 -8.31 3.62 2.08
C VAL A 154 -7.60 4.58 1.14
N LEU A 155 -8.23 4.90 0.04
CA LEU A 155 -7.71 5.75 -1.04
C LEU A 155 -8.81 6.69 -1.57
N PRO A 156 -8.44 7.76 -2.28
CA PRO A 156 -9.42 8.49 -3.09
C PRO A 156 -10.15 7.56 -4.05
N LYS A 157 -11.44 7.83 -4.25
CA LYS A 157 -12.31 6.99 -5.08
C LYS A 157 -11.72 6.80 -6.48
N GLU A 158 -11.89 5.59 -7.02
CA GLU A 158 -11.39 5.12 -8.30
C GLU A 158 -9.87 4.90 -8.40
N THR A 159 -9.08 5.15 -7.35
CA THR A 159 -7.66 4.76 -7.34
C THR A 159 -7.52 3.24 -7.55
N ASN A 160 -6.52 2.82 -8.31
CA ASN A 160 -6.25 1.42 -8.67
C ASN A 160 -7.30 0.75 -9.59
N THR A 161 -8.18 1.52 -10.22
CA THR A 161 -9.08 1.01 -11.27
C THR A 161 -8.44 1.13 -12.65
N ASP A 162 -9.04 0.47 -13.63
CA ASP A 162 -8.53 0.47 -15.01
C ASP A 162 -8.46 1.87 -15.60
N LEU A 163 -7.46 2.10 -16.43
CA LEU A 163 -7.35 3.31 -17.24
C LEU A 163 -8.35 3.25 -18.39
N ASP A 164 -9.00 4.38 -18.66
CA ASP A 164 -9.85 4.59 -19.84
C ASP A 164 -9.09 5.17 -21.06
N PHE A 165 -7.77 5.27 -20.93
CA PHE A 165 -6.83 5.72 -21.95
C PHE A 165 -5.55 4.87 -21.94
N LYS A 166 -4.73 4.98 -22.98
CA LYS A 166 -3.39 4.35 -23.00
C LYS A 166 -2.35 5.34 -22.53
N PRO A 167 -1.59 5.02 -21.47
CA PRO A 167 -0.50 5.86 -21.01
C PRO A 167 0.62 5.96 -22.06
N GLY A 168 1.40 7.03 -21.99
CA GLY A 168 2.64 7.19 -22.74
C GLY A 168 3.66 6.09 -22.39
N LYS A 169 4.64 5.92 -23.28
CA LYS A 169 5.73 4.94 -23.07
C LYS A 169 7.03 5.60 -22.59
N ASP A 170 7.03 6.92 -22.53
CA ASP A 170 8.20 7.73 -22.19
C ASP A 170 8.00 8.45 -20.85
N GLY A 171 9.12 8.84 -20.25
CA GLY A 171 9.07 9.59 -18.99
C GLY A 171 8.35 8.81 -17.88
N GLU A 172 7.70 9.55 -16.99
CA GLU A 172 6.92 8.99 -15.86
C GLU A 172 5.68 8.21 -16.32
N ASP A 173 5.14 8.53 -17.51
CA ASP A 173 3.95 7.86 -18.04
C ASP A 173 4.14 6.34 -18.19
N ARG A 174 5.39 5.88 -18.42
CA ARG A 174 5.70 4.44 -18.48
C ARG A 174 5.42 3.68 -17.20
N LEU A 175 5.36 4.38 -16.07
CA LEU A 175 5.07 3.80 -14.75
C LEU A 175 3.57 3.69 -14.49
N LEU A 176 2.72 4.42 -15.25
CA LEU A 176 1.29 4.51 -15.00
C LEU A 176 0.60 3.18 -15.32
N ALA A 177 0.33 2.40 -14.27
CA ALA A 177 -0.21 1.05 -14.38
C ALA A 177 -1.74 0.99 -14.21
N ALA A 178 -2.31 1.92 -13.44
CA ALA A 178 -3.75 2.04 -13.20
C ALA A 178 -4.10 3.50 -12.86
N ARG A 179 -5.36 3.81 -12.71
CA ARG A 179 -5.81 5.17 -12.32
C ARG A 179 -5.17 5.57 -10.99
N ASN A 180 -4.46 6.73 -10.99
CA ASN A 180 -3.73 7.26 -9.84
C ASN A 180 -2.66 6.30 -9.26
N LYS A 181 -2.09 5.40 -10.09
CA LYS A 181 -1.12 4.38 -9.67
C LYS A 181 0.07 4.34 -10.62
N TRP A 182 1.24 4.72 -10.14
CA TRP A 182 2.53 4.57 -10.80
C TRP A 182 3.30 3.44 -10.15
N LEU A 183 3.78 2.48 -10.93
CA LEU A 183 4.35 1.21 -10.48
C LEU A 183 5.74 0.99 -11.08
N ILE A 184 6.69 0.64 -10.22
CA ILE A 184 8.03 0.17 -10.58
C ILE A 184 8.15 -1.27 -10.09
N ALA A 185 8.22 -2.24 -11.00
CA ALA A 185 8.26 -3.66 -10.67
C ALA A 185 9.67 -4.21 -10.62
N HIS A 186 9.88 -5.27 -9.83
CA HIS A 186 11.04 -6.13 -9.95
C HIS A 186 10.78 -7.18 -11.04
N LYS A 187 11.82 -7.47 -11.84
CA LYS A 187 11.70 -8.43 -12.96
C LYS A 187 11.22 -9.83 -12.55
N GLU A 188 11.58 -10.27 -11.33
CA GLU A 188 11.18 -11.57 -10.80
C GLU A 188 9.71 -11.64 -10.39
N ALA A 189 9.07 -10.51 -10.15
CA ALA A 189 7.65 -10.46 -9.81
C ALA A 189 6.74 -10.76 -11.01
N ALA A 190 7.27 -10.68 -12.24
CA ALA A 190 6.60 -10.99 -13.50
C ALA A 190 5.22 -10.30 -13.63
N ILE A 191 5.09 -9.05 -13.15
CA ILE A 191 3.85 -8.27 -13.23
C ILE A 191 3.65 -7.84 -14.69
N GLU A 192 2.60 -8.35 -15.32
CA GLU A 192 2.32 -8.08 -16.74
C GLU A 192 2.14 -6.59 -17.01
N GLY A 193 2.82 -6.10 -18.05
CA GLY A 193 2.74 -4.70 -18.47
C GLY A 193 3.45 -3.69 -17.59
N ALA A 194 3.98 -4.08 -16.44
CA ALA A 194 4.67 -3.16 -15.53
C ALA A 194 6.08 -2.81 -15.99
N PHE A 195 6.51 -1.58 -15.70
CA PHE A 195 7.89 -1.16 -15.91
C PHE A 195 8.83 -1.86 -14.91
N CYS A 196 9.75 -2.71 -15.40
CA CYS A 196 10.73 -3.42 -14.59
C CYS A 196 11.92 -2.51 -14.26
N GLY A 197 11.75 -1.63 -13.30
CA GLY A 197 12.74 -0.60 -12.91
C GLY A 197 13.36 -0.80 -11.54
N LEU A 198 12.94 -1.79 -10.73
CA LEU A 198 13.63 -2.12 -9.47
C LEU A 198 14.96 -2.79 -9.78
N LYS A 199 16.04 -2.20 -9.28
CA LYS A 199 17.43 -2.69 -9.39
C LYS A 199 17.88 -3.28 -8.05
N GLY A 200 18.65 -4.36 -8.09
CA GLY A 200 19.14 -5.07 -6.90
C GLY A 200 18.38 -6.37 -6.66
N GLU A 201 18.28 -6.79 -5.41
CA GLU A 201 17.58 -8.00 -5.02
C GLU A 201 16.07 -7.76 -4.89
N ASN A 202 15.25 -8.76 -5.25
CA ASN A 202 13.86 -8.79 -4.82
C ASN A 202 13.82 -9.15 -3.34
N ILE A 203 13.93 -8.14 -2.49
CA ILE A 203 14.06 -8.31 -1.04
C ILE A 203 13.05 -9.33 -0.53
N THR A 204 13.54 -10.31 0.21
CA THR A 204 12.73 -11.36 0.86
C THR A 204 12.88 -11.24 2.38
N LEU A 205 11.75 -11.27 3.12
CA LEU A 205 11.68 -11.23 4.57
C LEU A 205 11.52 -12.64 5.15
#